data_70a2c8cecc6790ef0e4193e227f03942
#
_entry.id   70a2c8cecc6790ef0e4193e227f03942
#
_cell.length_a   1.000
_cell.length_b   1.000
_cell.length_c   1.000
_cell.angle_alpha   90.00
_cell.angle_beta   90.00
_cell.angle_gamma   90.00
#
_symmetry.space_group_name_H-M   'P 1'
#
loop_
_entity.id
_entity.type
_entity.pdbx_description
1 polymer ?
#
loop_
_entity_poly.entity_id
_entity_poly.type
_entity_poly.pdbx_seq_one_letter_code
_entity_poly.pdbx_strand_id
1 'polypeptide(L)'
;NGLLEWCAKEAEAAVADLDERESPSDKVGASKVTKGFALTVAGKARLFKGDYAGAKANLEQVITSKKYELVPTERWPNLFHASGDLCEEMIFQANVIENAAVGDWSNKIQRTSWMWIQFWNWRTDKLATKPSFIGPDGWGGHSIRADFAERMLANDGNSPRRKATFLTGDEFLYEMDWNGTKGENLTRAELEKSPKIGIKDPTGLYGFAGYFANKFVAWPEDNEKGWYGFK
;
A
#
# COMPACT_ATOMS: atom_id res chain seq x y z
N ASN A 1 -1.10 -28.82 -6.18
CA ASN A 1 -2.15 -29.01 -5.14
C ASN A 1 -1.61 -29.65 -3.84
N GLY A 2 -0.61 -30.52 -3.87
CA GLY A 2 -0.03 -31.14 -2.66
C GLY A 2 0.60 -30.12 -1.70
N LEU A 3 1.29 -29.12 -2.22
CA LEU A 3 1.92 -28.07 -1.42
C LEU A 3 0.88 -27.22 -0.67
N LEU A 4 -0.19 -26.82 -1.33
CA LEU A 4 -1.26 -26.02 -0.68
C LEU A 4 -1.97 -26.82 0.42
N GLU A 5 -2.18 -28.12 0.21
CA GLU A 5 -2.73 -29.01 1.23
C GLU A 5 -1.80 -29.13 2.43
N TRP A 6 -0.51 -29.33 2.17
CA TRP A 6 0.49 -29.37 3.22
C TRP A 6 0.55 -28.04 4.01
N CYS A 7 0.64 -26.90 3.33
CA CYS A 7 0.62 -25.59 3.99
C CYS A 7 -0.62 -25.39 4.88
N ALA A 8 -1.81 -25.79 4.38
CA ALA A 8 -3.02 -25.68 5.17
C ALA A 8 -2.98 -26.52 6.45
N LYS A 9 -2.56 -27.79 6.33
CA LYS A 9 -2.49 -28.71 7.48
C LYS A 9 -1.46 -28.29 8.52
N GLU A 10 -0.27 -27.87 8.08
CA GLU A 10 0.77 -27.39 9.02
C GLU A 10 0.32 -26.13 9.75
N ALA A 11 -0.30 -25.18 9.03
CA ALA A 11 -0.82 -23.98 9.64
C ALA A 11 -1.97 -24.26 10.62
N GLU A 12 -2.89 -25.18 10.28
CA GLU A 12 -3.96 -25.63 11.18
C GLU A 12 -3.42 -26.33 12.43
N ALA A 13 -2.39 -27.17 12.28
CA ALA A 13 -1.76 -27.85 13.41
C ALA A 13 -1.08 -26.85 14.37
N ALA A 14 -0.43 -25.82 13.82
CA ALA A 14 0.26 -24.81 14.60
C ALA A 14 -0.68 -23.94 15.46
N VAL A 15 -1.98 -23.87 15.15
CA VAL A 15 -2.94 -23.04 15.90
C VAL A 15 -2.97 -23.38 17.40
N ALA A 16 -2.78 -24.67 17.76
CA ALA A 16 -2.82 -25.10 19.16
C ALA A 16 -1.65 -24.53 19.98
N ASP A 17 -0.50 -24.33 19.35
CA ASP A 17 0.75 -23.94 20.01
C ASP A 17 1.02 -22.43 19.98
N LEU A 18 0.21 -21.67 19.27
CA LEU A 18 0.40 -20.22 19.10
C LEU A 18 -0.43 -19.42 20.10
N ASP A 19 0.12 -18.27 20.50
CA ASP A 19 -0.61 -17.29 21.28
C ASP A 19 -1.70 -16.61 20.44
N GLU A 20 -2.72 -16.12 21.08
CA GLU A 20 -3.72 -15.28 20.46
C GLU A 20 -3.39 -13.80 20.66
N ARG A 21 -3.74 -12.97 19.68
CA ARG A 21 -3.71 -11.51 19.85
C ARG A 21 -4.70 -11.11 20.95
N GLU A 22 -4.30 -10.20 21.84
CA GLU A 22 -5.12 -9.85 23.00
C GLU A 22 -6.39 -9.06 22.63
N SER A 23 -6.25 -8.10 21.72
CA SER A 23 -7.35 -7.22 21.28
C SER A 23 -7.04 -6.60 19.91
N PRO A 24 -8.00 -5.94 19.23
CA PRO A 24 -7.73 -5.18 18.01
C PRO A 24 -6.67 -4.08 18.18
N SER A 25 -6.51 -3.52 19.36
CA SER A 25 -5.52 -2.48 19.67
C SER A 25 -4.14 -3.03 20.06
N ASP A 26 -3.97 -4.34 20.18
CA ASP A 26 -2.70 -4.97 20.52
C ASP A 26 -1.71 -4.92 19.34
N LYS A 27 -0.86 -3.91 19.34
CA LYS A 27 0.18 -3.71 18.32
C LYS A 27 1.29 -4.76 18.38
N VAL A 28 1.59 -5.27 19.55
CA VAL A 28 2.62 -6.31 19.72
C VAL A 28 2.14 -7.61 19.10
N GLY A 29 0.89 -7.99 19.34
CA GLY A 29 0.26 -9.15 18.70
C GLY A 29 0.20 -9.04 17.18
N ALA A 30 0.01 -7.82 16.63
CA ALA A 30 0.03 -7.60 15.20
C ALA A 30 1.40 -7.81 14.54
N SER A 31 2.49 -7.80 15.32
CA SER A 31 3.86 -8.09 14.83
C SER A 31 4.33 -9.52 15.09
N LYS A 32 3.47 -10.37 15.66
CA LYS A 32 3.79 -11.77 15.99
C LYS A 32 3.00 -12.73 15.12
N VAL A 33 3.55 -13.92 14.94
CA VAL A 33 2.82 -15.06 14.40
C VAL A 33 1.84 -15.54 15.47
N THR A 34 0.56 -15.32 15.25
CA THR A 34 -0.54 -15.63 16.18
C THR A 34 -1.47 -16.69 15.62
N LYS A 35 -2.42 -17.18 16.43
CA LYS A 35 -3.50 -18.08 15.97
C LYS A 35 -4.22 -17.52 14.75
N GLY A 36 -4.56 -16.23 14.77
CA GLY A 36 -5.23 -15.57 13.64
C GLY A 36 -4.38 -15.56 12.36
N PHE A 37 -3.06 -15.41 12.49
CA PHE A 37 -2.17 -15.51 11.33
C PHE A 37 -2.17 -16.95 10.77
N ALA A 38 -2.01 -17.97 11.61
CA ALA A 38 -2.01 -19.36 11.17
C ALA A 38 -3.35 -19.75 10.50
N LEU A 39 -4.48 -19.39 11.09
CA LEU A 39 -5.81 -19.59 10.51
C LEU A 39 -5.98 -18.89 9.17
N THR A 40 -5.41 -17.67 9.03
CA THR A 40 -5.47 -16.92 7.77
C THR A 40 -4.62 -17.60 6.70
N VAL A 41 -3.43 -18.09 7.03
CA VAL A 41 -2.57 -18.84 6.10
C VAL A 41 -3.27 -20.12 5.65
N ALA A 42 -3.85 -20.88 6.57
CA ALA A 42 -4.61 -22.09 6.26
C ALA A 42 -5.82 -21.80 5.38
N GLY A 43 -6.61 -20.80 5.73
CA GLY A 43 -7.78 -20.38 4.96
C GLY A 43 -7.42 -19.95 3.54
N LYS A 44 -6.34 -19.19 3.37
CA LYS A 44 -5.85 -18.77 2.07
C LYS A 44 -5.32 -19.94 1.23
N ALA A 45 -4.58 -20.86 1.83
CA ALA A 45 -4.11 -22.07 1.14
C ALA A 45 -5.28 -22.94 0.65
N ARG A 46 -6.32 -23.13 1.48
CA ARG A 46 -7.54 -23.85 1.10
C ARG A 46 -8.33 -23.13 -0.01
N LEU A 47 -8.43 -21.82 0.08
CA LEU A 47 -9.08 -21.00 -0.96
C LEU A 47 -8.41 -21.20 -2.32
N PHE A 48 -7.10 -21.10 -2.40
CA PHE A 48 -6.34 -21.30 -3.64
C PHE A 48 -6.40 -22.74 -4.16
N LYS A 49 -6.64 -23.69 -3.28
CA LYS A 49 -6.88 -25.08 -3.67
C LYS A 49 -8.29 -25.32 -4.22
N GLY A 50 -9.23 -24.43 -3.97
CA GLY A 50 -10.64 -24.57 -4.27
C GLY A 50 -11.48 -25.25 -3.17
N ASP A 51 -10.89 -25.47 -1.99
CA ASP A 51 -11.60 -25.94 -0.80
C ASP A 51 -12.26 -24.77 -0.07
N TYR A 52 -13.38 -24.30 -0.60
CA TYR A 52 -14.09 -23.13 -0.08
C TYR A 52 -14.71 -23.39 1.32
N ALA A 53 -15.12 -24.63 1.60
CA ALA A 53 -15.68 -24.97 2.90
C ALA A 53 -14.61 -24.92 4.01
N GLY A 54 -13.44 -25.50 3.75
CA GLY A 54 -12.31 -25.44 4.68
C GLY A 54 -11.77 -24.02 4.83
N ALA A 55 -11.67 -23.26 3.71
CA ALA A 55 -11.29 -21.85 3.77
C ALA A 55 -12.23 -21.04 4.67
N LYS A 56 -13.53 -21.19 4.47
CA LYS A 56 -14.56 -20.53 5.29
C LYS A 56 -14.40 -20.88 6.76
N ALA A 57 -14.27 -22.16 7.09
CA ALA A 57 -14.17 -22.64 8.48
C ALA A 57 -12.96 -22.01 9.22
N ASN A 58 -11.82 -21.86 8.54
CA ASN A 58 -10.63 -21.23 9.12
C ASN A 58 -10.81 -19.71 9.27
N LEU A 59 -11.30 -19.03 8.24
CA LEU A 59 -11.42 -17.56 8.25
C LEU A 59 -12.54 -17.08 9.20
N GLU A 60 -13.62 -17.83 9.35
CA GLU A 60 -14.67 -17.52 10.33
C GLU A 60 -14.15 -17.52 11.76
N GLN A 61 -13.18 -18.36 12.10
CA GLN A 61 -12.57 -18.34 13.43
C GLN A 61 -11.83 -17.02 13.67
N VAL A 62 -11.13 -16.49 12.67
CA VAL A 62 -10.47 -15.18 12.78
C VAL A 62 -11.50 -14.07 13.04
N ILE A 63 -12.59 -14.06 12.27
CA ILE A 63 -13.66 -13.05 12.40
C ILE A 63 -14.35 -13.14 13.75
N THR A 64 -14.70 -14.35 14.19
CA THR A 64 -15.44 -14.58 15.44
C THR A 64 -14.59 -14.38 16.70
N SER A 65 -13.26 -14.43 16.59
CA SER A 65 -12.35 -14.15 17.69
C SER A 65 -12.49 -12.73 18.26
N LYS A 66 -12.97 -11.77 17.42
CA LYS A 66 -13.04 -10.33 17.75
C LYS A 66 -11.70 -9.72 18.13
N LYS A 67 -10.61 -10.32 17.66
CA LYS A 67 -9.25 -9.82 17.88
C LYS A 67 -8.77 -8.88 16.76
N TYR A 68 -9.56 -8.73 15.72
CA TYR A 68 -9.31 -7.94 14.53
C TYR A 68 -10.56 -7.16 14.17
N GLU A 69 -10.37 -5.95 13.64
CA GLU A 69 -11.45 -5.09 13.17
C GLU A 69 -11.03 -4.39 11.87
N LEU A 70 -11.99 -4.14 11.00
CA LEU A 70 -11.72 -3.31 9.82
C LEU A 70 -11.56 -1.86 10.23
N VAL A 71 -10.58 -1.17 9.69
CA VAL A 71 -10.45 0.27 9.91
C VAL A 71 -11.65 1.02 9.30
N PRO A 72 -12.12 2.09 9.94
CA PRO A 72 -13.14 2.96 9.35
C PRO A 72 -12.70 3.50 7.99
N THR A 73 -13.66 3.70 7.10
CA THR A 73 -13.40 4.15 5.71
C THR A 73 -12.56 5.42 5.65
N GLU A 74 -12.74 6.34 6.60
CA GLU A 74 -12.03 7.60 6.68
C GLU A 74 -10.53 7.40 6.99
N ARG A 75 -10.18 6.34 7.71
CA ARG A 75 -8.79 5.97 8.03
C ARG A 75 -8.19 4.97 7.05
N TRP A 76 -8.95 4.53 6.06
CA TRP A 76 -8.46 3.55 5.09
C TRP A 76 -7.17 4.00 4.36
N PRO A 77 -7.01 5.29 3.98
CA PRO A 77 -5.76 5.76 3.39
C PRO A 77 -4.52 5.49 4.27
N ASN A 78 -4.67 5.59 5.59
CA ASN A 78 -3.58 5.41 6.55
C ASN A 78 -3.02 3.99 6.57
N LEU A 79 -3.77 2.99 6.09
CA LEU A 79 -3.31 1.59 6.03
C LEU A 79 -1.98 1.42 5.27
N PHE A 80 -1.66 2.35 4.38
CA PHE A 80 -0.46 2.30 3.52
C PHE A 80 0.65 3.23 4.00
N HIS A 81 0.49 3.83 5.16
CA HIS A 81 1.40 4.80 5.76
C HIS A 81 1.77 4.41 7.18
N ALA A 82 2.83 5.00 7.72
CA ALA A 82 3.33 4.71 9.07
C ALA A 82 2.25 4.88 10.15
N SER A 83 1.30 5.81 9.95
CA SER A 83 0.17 6.03 10.86
C SER A 83 -0.78 4.83 10.98
N GLY A 84 -0.82 3.95 9.97
CA GLY A 84 -1.62 2.74 9.98
C GLY A 84 -0.86 1.47 10.38
N ASP A 85 0.39 1.60 10.86
CA ASP A 85 1.17 0.44 11.26
C ASP A 85 0.61 -0.27 12.47
N LEU A 86 0.58 -1.60 12.35
CA LEU A 86 0.13 -2.50 13.41
C LEU A 86 -1.29 -2.15 13.90
N CYS A 87 -2.12 -1.60 13.01
CA CYS A 87 -3.49 -1.24 13.34
C CYS A 87 -4.38 -2.46 13.56
N GLU A 88 -5.62 -2.20 13.91
CA GLU A 88 -6.64 -3.21 14.22
C GLU A 88 -6.94 -4.18 13.06
N GLU A 89 -6.73 -3.76 11.81
CA GLU A 89 -6.98 -4.60 10.63
C GLU A 89 -5.80 -5.53 10.31
N MET A 90 -4.59 -5.22 10.80
CA MET A 90 -3.40 -6.02 10.51
C MET A 90 -3.40 -7.34 11.27
N ILE A 91 -3.51 -8.45 10.57
CA ILE A 91 -3.40 -9.79 11.16
C ILE A 91 -1.94 -10.12 11.48
N PHE A 92 -1.04 -9.74 10.60
CA PHE A 92 0.40 -9.83 10.78
C PHE A 92 1.09 -8.78 9.93
N GLN A 93 2.03 -8.06 10.52
CA GLN A 93 2.85 -7.08 9.83
C GLN A 93 4.31 -7.24 10.24
N ALA A 94 5.17 -7.48 9.24
CA ALA A 94 6.62 -7.45 9.43
C ALA A 94 7.13 -6.04 9.09
N ASN A 95 7.53 -5.31 10.12
CA ASN A 95 8.11 -3.99 9.94
C ASN A 95 9.60 -4.08 9.64
N VAL A 96 10.04 -3.34 8.65
CA VAL A 96 11.45 -3.22 8.27
C VAL A 96 11.97 -1.88 8.76
N ILE A 97 13.05 -1.89 9.51
CA ILE A 97 13.71 -0.67 9.96
C ILE A 97 14.81 -0.34 8.97
N GLU A 98 14.85 0.90 8.50
CA GLU A 98 15.95 1.38 7.70
C GLU A 98 17.23 1.43 8.54
N ASN A 99 18.27 0.79 8.05
CA ASN A 99 19.61 0.96 8.60
C ASN A 99 20.40 1.87 7.65
N ALA A 100 20.69 3.08 8.09
CA ALA A 100 21.43 4.08 7.31
C ALA A 100 22.78 3.58 6.76
N ALA A 101 23.35 2.55 7.35
CA ALA A 101 24.61 1.93 6.89
C ALA A 101 24.46 1.10 5.61
N VAL A 102 23.25 0.91 5.08
CA VAL A 102 22.95 -0.09 4.06
C VAL A 102 22.42 0.50 2.74
N GLY A 103 22.52 1.78 2.54
CA GLY A 103 21.94 2.50 1.39
C GLY A 103 22.62 2.29 0.03
N ASP A 104 23.55 1.37 -0.11
CA ASP A 104 24.29 1.16 -1.36
C ASP A 104 23.71 0.02 -2.21
N TRP A 105 23.64 0.24 -3.52
CA TRP A 105 23.29 -0.76 -4.51
C TRP A 105 24.21 -2.00 -4.47
N SER A 106 25.43 -1.87 -3.98
CA SER A 106 26.39 -2.95 -3.86
C SER A 106 25.98 -3.97 -2.80
N ASN A 107 25.22 -3.59 -1.79
CA ASN A 107 24.81 -4.46 -0.69
C ASN A 107 23.43 -5.06 -0.91
N LYS A 108 23.36 -6.09 -1.73
CA LYS A 108 22.11 -6.66 -2.26
C LYS A 108 21.23 -7.34 -1.21
N ILE A 109 21.78 -7.72 -0.07
CA ILE A 109 21.08 -8.56 0.92
C ILE A 109 20.38 -7.74 1.97
N GLN A 110 20.85 -6.54 2.22
CA GLN A 110 20.37 -5.67 3.30
C GLN A 110 19.57 -4.46 2.81
N ARG A 111 19.06 -4.53 1.60
CA ARG A 111 18.25 -3.45 1.07
C ARG A 111 16.93 -3.39 1.79
N THR A 112 16.79 -2.30 2.43
CA THR A 112 15.61 -1.91 3.14
C THR A 112 14.57 -1.30 2.20
N SER A 113 13.47 -0.94 2.73
CA SER A 113 12.28 -0.44 2.06
C SER A 113 12.47 0.75 1.11
N TRP A 114 13.57 1.51 1.18
CA TRP A 114 13.78 2.68 0.32
C TRP A 114 13.75 2.38 -1.18
N MET A 115 14.10 1.15 -1.58
CA MET A 115 13.97 0.75 -2.98
C MET A 115 12.53 0.76 -3.47
N TRP A 116 11.58 0.47 -2.62
CA TRP A 116 10.18 0.48 -2.98
C TRP A 116 9.68 1.89 -3.23
N ILE A 117 10.10 2.87 -2.44
CA ILE A 117 9.85 4.27 -2.70
C ILE A 117 10.36 4.65 -4.08
N GLN A 118 11.55 4.24 -4.44
CA GLN A 118 12.11 4.53 -5.75
C GLN A 118 11.25 4.00 -6.89
N PHE A 119 10.62 2.85 -6.73
CA PHE A 119 9.73 2.31 -7.75
C PHE A 119 8.33 2.93 -7.74
N TRP A 120 7.78 3.22 -6.57
CA TRP A 120 6.38 3.60 -6.42
C TRP A 120 6.14 5.09 -6.34
N ASN A 121 7.08 5.85 -5.76
CA ASN A 121 6.94 7.29 -5.67
C ASN A 121 7.03 7.96 -7.03
N TRP A 122 6.39 9.10 -7.11
CA TRP A 122 6.44 9.93 -8.30
C TRP A 122 7.82 10.55 -8.46
N ARG A 123 8.21 10.84 -9.69
CA ARG A 123 9.44 11.59 -10.00
C ARG A 123 9.22 13.09 -9.77
N THR A 124 9.16 13.49 -8.56
CA THR A 124 8.93 14.89 -8.21
C THR A 124 9.99 15.85 -8.77
N ASP A 125 11.16 15.32 -9.18
CA ASP A 125 12.16 16.04 -9.95
C ASP A 125 11.67 16.53 -11.34
N LYS A 126 10.59 15.92 -11.84
CA LYS A 126 9.97 16.29 -13.12
C LYS A 126 8.75 17.19 -12.95
N LEU A 127 8.34 17.46 -11.75
CA LEU A 127 7.24 18.37 -11.46
C LEU A 127 7.76 19.81 -11.43
N ALA A 128 6.97 20.76 -11.93
CA ALA A 128 7.30 22.17 -11.81
C ALA A 128 7.30 22.62 -10.34
N THR A 129 6.32 22.12 -9.59
CA THR A 129 6.19 22.31 -8.14
C THR A 129 6.04 20.97 -7.48
N LYS A 130 6.81 20.71 -6.42
CA LYS A 130 6.69 19.50 -5.63
C LYS A 130 5.54 19.65 -4.62
N PRO A 131 4.53 18.78 -4.64
CA PRO A 131 3.51 18.78 -3.61
C PRO A 131 4.10 18.57 -2.21
N SER A 132 3.65 19.34 -1.23
CA SER A 132 4.19 19.28 0.14
C SER A 132 3.91 17.96 0.86
N PHE A 133 2.87 17.24 0.45
CA PHE A 133 2.50 15.95 1.02
C PHE A 133 3.30 14.77 0.46
N ILE A 134 4.16 14.99 -0.54
CA ILE A 134 4.98 13.94 -1.11
C ILE A 134 6.35 13.92 -0.45
N GLY A 135 6.76 12.74 -0.03
CA GLY A 135 8.08 12.47 0.48
C GLY A 135 9.18 12.49 -0.59
N PRO A 136 10.19 11.64 -0.50
CA PRO A 136 11.32 11.65 -1.42
C PRO A 136 10.94 11.31 -2.85
N ASP A 137 11.79 11.72 -3.78
CA ASP A 137 11.65 11.41 -5.19
C ASP A 137 11.70 9.90 -5.45
N GLY A 138 10.89 9.45 -6.39
CA GLY A 138 10.90 8.09 -6.90
C GLY A 138 11.23 8.04 -8.38
N TRP A 139 11.22 6.85 -8.94
CA TRP A 139 11.44 6.65 -10.38
C TRP A 139 10.15 6.69 -11.21
N GLY A 140 9.00 6.70 -10.57
CA GLY A 140 7.70 6.72 -11.22
C GLY A 140 7.43 5.48 -12.09
N GLY A 141 8.01 4.34 -11.73
CA GLY A 141 7.99 3.14 -12.57
C GLY A 141 6.65 2.39 -12.58
N HIS A 142 5.72 2.77 -11.72
CA HIS A 142 4.43 2.09 -11.61
C HIS A 142 3.28 3.06 -11.81
N SER A 143 2.60 2.93 -12.94
CA SER A 143 1.36 3.64 -13.24
C SER A 143 0.15 2.74 -13.05
N ILE A 144 -1.00 3.35 -12.91
CA ILE A 144 -2.28 2.62 -12.84
C ILE A 144 -2.76 2.32 -14.26
N ARG A 145 -3.17 1.10 -14.50
CA ARG A 145 -3.80 0.73 -15.77
C ARG A 145 -5.13 1.46 -15.94
N ALA A 146 -5.36 2.03 -17.12
CA ALA A 146 -6.57 2.79 -17.41
C ALA A 146 -7.86 1.98 -17.19
N ASP A 147 -7.91 0.75 -17.66
CA ASP A 147 -9.08 -0.12 -17.53
C ASP A 147 -9.43 -0.45 -16.08
N PHE A 148 -8.42 -0.58 -15.21
CA PHE A 148 -8.63 -0.74 -13.77
C PHE A 148 -9.14 0.56 -13.14
N ALA A 149 -8.50 1.68 -13.46
CA ALA A 149 -8.89 2.99 -12.92
C ALA A 149 -10.32 3.36 -13.30
N GLU A 150 -10.70 3.17 -14.55
CA GLU A 150 -12.05 3.45 -15.06
C GLU A 150 -13.10 2.59 -14.35
N ARG A 151 -12.84 1.29 -14.18
CA ARG A 151 -13.75 0.40 -13.44
C ARG A 151 -13.87 0.81 -11.96
N MET A 152 -12.76 1.18 -11.32
CA MET A 152 -12.79 1.61 -9.93
C MET A 152 -13.50 2.96 -9.78
N LEU A 153 -13.31 3.91 -10.72
CA LEU A 153 -14.07 5.15 -10.76
C LEU A 153 -15.58 4.92 -10.92
N ALA A 154 -15.96 4.00 -11.81
CA ALA A 154 -17.36 3.65 -12.01
C ALA A 154 -18.01 3.03 -10.77
N ASN A 155 -17.26 2.20 -10.02
CA ASN A 155 -17.77 1.50 -8.84
C ASN A 155 -17.68 2.32 -7.55
N ASP A 156 -16.57 2.98 -7.32
CA ASP A 156 -16.22 3.59 -6.04
C ASP A 156 -16.29 5.13 -6.08
N GLY A 157 -16.38 5.73 -7.27
CA GLY A 157 -16.49 7.18 -7.47
C GLY A 157 -15.38 7.95 -6.73
N ASN A 158 -15.80 8.89 -5.88
CA ASN A 158 -14.93 9.74 -5.08
C ASN A 158 -14.67 9.19 -3.66
N SER A 159 -14.85 7.90 -3.45
CA SER A 159 -14.61 7.29 -2.14
C SER A 159 -13.16 7.49 -1.65
N PRO A 160 -12.92 7.55 -0.32
CA PRO A 160 -11.58 7.60 0.25
C PRO A 160 -10.68 6.46 -0.25
N ARG A 161 -11.25 5.27 -0.41
CA ARG A 161 -10.54 4.10 -0.93
C ARG A 161 -10.00 4.34 -2.34
N ARG A 162 -10.84 4.85 -3.25
CA ARG A 162 -10.41 5.13 -4.62
C ARG A 162 -9.34 6.22 -4.64
N LYS A 163 -9.56 7.33 -3.93
CA LYS A 163 -8.60 8.45 -3.86
C LYS A 163 -7.25 8.02 -3.27
N ALA A 164 -7.25 7.18 -2.26
CA ALA A 164 -6.03 6.63 -1.70
C ALA A 164 -5.34 5.62 -2.63
N THR A 165 -6.06 5.03 -3.59
CA THR A 165 -5.47 4.10 -4.56
C THR A 165 -4.81 4.85 -5.70
N PHE A 166 -5.47 5.84 -6.27
CA PHE A 166 -4.93 6.68 -7.34
C PHE A 166 -5.66 8.02 -7.44
N LEU A 167 -4.99 8.99 -8.04
CA LEU A 167 -5.55 10.29 -8.41
C LEU A 167 -5.83 10.33 -9.91
N THR A 168 -6.92 10.99 -10.30
CA THR A 168 -7.16 11.40 -11.68
C THR A 168 -6.23 12.55 -12.05
N GLY A 169 -6.10 12.87 -13.36
CA GLY A 169 -5.30 14.00 -13.79
C GLY A 169 -5.77 15.33 -13.18
N ASP A 170 -7.08 15.52 -13.05
CA ASP A 170 -7.64 16.74 -12.46
C ASP A 170 -7.41 16.81 -10.95
N GLU A 171 -7.53 15.70 -10.24
CA GLU A 171 -7.20 15.62 -8.82
C GLU A 171 -5.70 15.84 -8.58
N PHE A 172 -4.86 15.29 -9.43
CA PHE A 172 -3.43 15.50 -9.35
C PHE A 172 -3.07 16.98 -9.54
N LEU A 173 -3.70 17.65 -10.48
CA LEU A 173 -3.52 19.09 -10.70
C LEU A 173 -4.00 19.92 -9.50
N TYR A 174 -5.13 19.52 -8.91
CA TYR A 174 -5.63 20.15 -7.70
C TYR A 174 -4.63 20.01 -6.54
N GLU A 175 -4.08 18.84 -6.34
CA GLU A 175 -3.10 18.56 -5.30
C GLU A 175 -1.77 19.29 -5.55
N MET A 176 -1.37 19.52 -6.79
CA MET A 176 -0.20 20.32 -7.15
C MET A 176 -0.32 21.79 -6.73
N ASP A 177 -1.55 22.32 -6.62
CA ASP A 177 -1.83 23.68 -6.15
C ASP A 177 -2.20 23.75 -4.66
N TRP A 178 -2.17 22.63 -4.01
CA TRP A 178 -2.78 22.37 -2.71
C TRP A 178 -2.33 23.30 -1.58
N ASN A 179 -1.13 23.81 -1.57
CA ASN A 179 -0.65 24.67 -0.48
C ASN A 179 -0.69 26.16 -0.80
N GLY A 180 -1.36 26.56 -1.88
CA GLY A 180 -1.48 27.97 -2.25
C GLY A 180 -0.17 28.67 -2.55
N THR A 181 0.90 27.95 -2.80
CA THR A 181 2.17 28.50 -3.34
C THR A 181 2.00 28.83 -4.81
N LYS A 182 1.08 29.75 -5.04
CA LYS A 182 0.62 30.12 -6.36
C LYS A 182 1.64 30.89 -7.14
N GLY A 183 2.10 30.35 -8.11
CA GLY A 183 2.67 30.97 -9.27
C GLY A 183 2.42 30.12 -10.50
N GLU A 184 2.11 28.85 -10.33
CA GLU A 184 2.17 27.90 -11.41
C GLU A 184 1.01 26.89 -11.33
N ASN A 185 -0.22 27.36 -11.41
CA ASN A 185 -1.36 26.47 -11.65
C ASN A 185 -1.18 25.86 -13.04
N LEU A 186 -0.66 24.64 -13.11
CA LEU A 186 -0.65 23.90 -14.34
C LEU A 186 -2.11 23.54 -14.70
N THR A 187 -2.58 24.09 -15.80
CA THR A 187 -3.85 23.62 -16.38
C THR A 187 -3.65 22.20 -16.93
N ARG A 188 -4.75 21.46 -17.10
CA ARG A 188 -4.68 20.16 -17.75
C ARG A 188 -3.98 20.21 -19.12
N ALA A 189 -4.20 21.28 -19.88
CA ALA A 189 -3.58 21.49 -21.19
C ALA A 189 -2.05 21.66 -21.09
N GLU A 190 -1.57 22.32 -20.02
CA GLU A 190 -0.15 22.47 -19.75
C GLU A 190 0.47 21.17 -19.25
N LEU A 191 -0.27 20.43 -18.38
CA LEU A 191 0.14 19.13 -17.93
C LEU A 191 0.28 18.14 -19.08
N GLU A 192 -0.67 18.14 -20.02
CA GLU A 192 -0.64 17.29 -21.21
C GLU A 192 0.50 17.63 -22.17
N LYS A 193 0.95 18.86 -22.20
CA LYS A 193 2.07 19.33 -23.01
C LYS A 193 3.40 19.26 -22.30
N SER A 194 3.40 19.09 -20.98
CA SER A 194 4.63 19.13 -20.20
C SER A 194 5.46 17.87 -20.45
N PRO A 195 6.69 18.02 -20.96
CA PRO A 195 7.61 16.87 -21.06
C PRO A 195 8.04 16.37 -19.67
N LYS A 196 7.71 17.12 -18.61
CA LYS A 196 8.07 16.76 -17.24
C LYS A 196 7.08 15.81 -16.58
N ILE A 197 5.82 15.77 -17.02
CA ILE A 197 4.77 15.00 -16.36
C ILE A 197 4.13 13.94 -17.26
N GLY A 198 4.34 14.00 -18.56
CA GLY A 198 4.10 12.90 -19.50
C GLY A 198 2.72 12.23 -19.48
N ILE A 199 1.63 12.97 -19.17
CA ILE A 199 0.27 12.36 -19.17
C ILE A 199 -0.08 11.70 -20.50
N LYS A 200 0.49 12.19 -21.60
CA LYS A 200 0.31 11.61 -22.93
C LYS A 200 1.63 11.14 -23.59
N ASP A 201 2.71 11.19 -22.85
CA ASP A 201 3.99 10.72 -23.36
C ASP A 201 4.06 9.18 -23.22
N PRO A 202 4.10 8.44 -24.32
CA PRO A 202 4.24 6.98 -24.27
C PRO A 202 5.57 6.51 -23.66
N THR A 203 6.54 7.41 -23.52
CA THR A 203 7.81 7.18 -22.82
C THR A 203 7.79 7.72 -21.40
N GLY A 204 6.75 8.46 -21.02
CA GLY A 204 6.59 9.08 -19.71
C GLY A 204 6.37 8.03 -18.62
N LEU A 205 7.10 8.19 -17.54
CA LEU A 205 7.00 7.29 -16.38
C LEU A 205 5.79 7.60 -15.48
N TYR A 206 5.00 8.63 -15.81
CA TYR A 206 3.93 9.10 -14.96
C TYR A 206 2.61 9.24 -15.65
N GLY A 207 1.58 8.76 -14.99
CA GLY A 207 0.23 9.03 -15.42
C GLY A 207 0.01 8.80 -16.90
N PHE A 208 0.76 7.88 -17.47
CA PHE A 208 0.73 7.51 -18.88
C PHE A 208 -0.71 7.38 -19.42
N ALA A 209 -1.61 6.87 -18.58
CA ALA A 209 -3.03 6.80 -18.87
C ALA A 209 -3.84 7.93 -18.22
N GLY A 210 -3.22 8.95 -17.65
CA GLY A 210 -3.88 10.04 -16.92
C GLY A 210 -4.27 9.71 -15.48
N TYR A 211 -3.74 8.62 -14.93
CA TYR A 211 -3.99 8.15 -13.56
C TYR A 211 -2.69 7.99 -12.80
N PHE A 212 -2.63 8.55 -11.60
CA PHE A 212 -1.43 8.61 -10.78
C PHE A 212 -1.57 7.70 -9.58
N ALA A 213 -0.72 6.70 -9.46
CA ALA A 213 -0.72 5.81 -8.30
C ALA A 213 -0.51 6.63 -7.03
N ASN A 214 -1.36 6.42 -6.02
CA ASN A 214 -1.30 7.15 -4.75
C ASN A 214 -1.09 6.23 -3.54
N LYS A 215 -1.45 4.97 -3.67
CA LYS A 215 -1.50 4.01 -2.56
C LYS A 215 -0.17 3.83 -1.82
N PHE A 216 0.95 3.91 -2.53
CA PHE A 216 2.28 3.65 -1.98
C PHE A 216 3.20 4.87 -2.07
N VAL A 217 2.66 6.02 -2.32
CA VAL A 217 3.43 7.27 -2.31
C VAL A 217 3.69 7.65 -0.85
N ALA A 218 4.96 7.77 -0.48
CA ALA A 218 5.33 8.10 0.89
C ALA A 218 4.92 9.53 1.23
N TRP A 219 4.31 9.70 2.40
CA TRP A 219 4.02 11.00 2.98
C TRP A 219 5.23 11.57 3.73
N PRO A 220 5.32 12.88 3.98
CA PRO A 220 6.42 13.46 4.75
C PRO A 220 6.63 12.82 6.11
N GLU A 221 5.55 12.52 6.83
CA GLU A 221 5.60 11.83 8.14
C GLU A 221 6.13 10.40 8.07
N ASP A 222 6.01 9.73 6.94
CA ASP A 222 6.63 8.42 6.74
C ASP A 222 8.16 8.57 6.72
N ASN A 223 8.67 9.66 6.12
CA ASN A 223 10.10 9.94 6.07
C ASN A 223 10.67 10.36 7.44
N GLU A 224 9.95 11.20 8.17
CA GLU A 224 10.37 11.65 9.50
C GLU A 224 10.55 10.49 10.48
N LYS A 225 9.79 9.41 10.30
CA LYS A 225 9.90 8.19 11.11
C LYS A 225 10.93 7.20 10.59
N GLY A 226 11.73 7.58 9.58
CA GLY A 226 12.63 6.65 8.89
C GLY A 226 11.89 5.54 8.15
N TRP A 227 10.63 5.77 7.89
CA TRP A 227 9.74 4.79 7.29
C TRP A 227 9.61 5.03 5.79
N TYR A 228 10.18 4.16 5.06
CA TYR A 228 10.08 4.14 3.60
C TYR A 228 9.33 2.88 3.19
N GLY A 229 8.20 2.66 3.85
CA GLY A 229 7.60 1.37 3.89
C GLY A 229 6.77 0.98 2.71
N PHE A 230 7.00 -0.24 2.33
CA PHE A 230 6.02 -1.09 1.71
C PHE A 230 5.47 -2.04 2.80
N LYS A 231 4.16 -2.09 2.92
CA LYS A 231 3.48 -3.03 3.82
C LYS A 231 3.02 -4.26 3.08
#